data_00983dc570cf9c4cf822631b06b5b9ea
#
_entry.id   00983dc570cf9c4cf822631b06b5b9ea
#
_cell.length_a   1.000
_cell.length_b   1.000
_cell.length_c   1.000
_cell.angle_alpha   90.00
_cell.angle_beta   90.00
_cell.angle_gamma   90.00
#
_symmetry.space_group_name_H-M   'P 1'
#
loop_
_entity.id
_entity.type
_entity.pdbx_description
1 polymer ?
#
loop_
_entity_poly.entity_id
_entity_poly.type
_entity_poly.pdbx_seq_one_letter_code
_entity_poly.pdbx_strand_id
1 'polypeptide(L)'
;MKVCHLNFYSLDPHNTLTPCYSSIADHFINDNCRHLVRHDGEYTRIYSAEGISDMIRTARSQGFIVSYNHPSWSLEDVRDYLGYDGLFAVEIYNHSCVMSGHNDDEAVFDHMLRAGKRIFCTACDDCHDRHDFTSPYNDSFGGWVCINATDLTYDSIMSALQDGNFYASTGPAIHSLVRDGNQVTIRTSPCRSIQYITAGRRKKPIIAPQGESLTEAVFDIRDTDGYFRLRVEDDCGKRAYTQAYAVDEG
;
A
#
# COMPACT_ATOMS: atom_id res chain seq x y z
N MET A 1 -8.93 20.04 8.47
CA MET A 1 -7.92 20.58 7.50
C MET A 1 -7.34 19.39 6.78
N LYS A 2 -7.27 19.41 5.43
CA LYS A 2 -6.62 18.33 4.67
C LYS A 2 -5.13 18.30 4.98
N VAL A 3 -4.55 17.10 5.00
CA VAL A 3 -3.11 16.87 5.14
C VAL A 3 -2.69 15.80 4.14
N CYS A 4 -1.38 15.72 3.84
CA CYS A 4 -0.82 14.63 3.07
C CYS A 4 0.33 14.02 3.87
N HIS A 5 0.22 12.75 4.22
CA HIS A 5 1.30 12.01 4.86
C HIS A 5 2.02 11.12 3.86
N LEU A 6 3.33 11.19 3.87
CA LEU A 6 4.21 10.41 3.01
C LEU A 6 5.26 9.70 3.85
N ASN A 7 5.47 8.41 3.59
CA ASN A 7 6.61 7.66 4.12
C ASN A 7 7.69 7.55 3.06
N PHE A 8 8.94 7.73 3.49
CA PHE A 8 10.12 7.64 2.66
C PHE A 8 10.94 6.42 3.09
N TYR A 9 11.08 5.43 2.21
CA TYR A 9 11.88 4.23 2.46
C TYR A 9 13.16 4.35 1.65
N SER A 10 14.30 4.37 2.35
CA SER A 10 15.61 4.44 1.68
C SER A 10 15.87 3.17 0.86
N LEU A 11 16.51 3.31 -0.29
CA LEU A 11 17.00 2.17 -1.09
C LEU A 11 18.39 1.70 -0.62
N ASP A 12 19.08 2.48 0.22
CA ASP A 12 20.39 2.17 0.78
C ASP A 12 20.29 2.17 2.33
N PRO A 13 20.66 1.08 3.01
CA PRO A 13 20.62 1.00 4.47
C PRO A 13 21.56 2.00 5.16
N HIS A 14 22.54 2.54 4.44
CA HIS A 14 23.48 3.54 4.95
C HIS A 14 23.06 4.98 4.67
N ASN A 15 22.00 5.18 3.89
CA ASN A 15 21.45 6.51 3.64
C ASN A 15 20.62 6.97 4.84
N THR A 16 21.18 7.83 5.65
CA THR A 16 20.55 8.42 6.85
C THR A 16 19.98 9.82 6.61
N LEU A 17 19.85 10.23 5.34
CA LEU A 17 19.28 11.50 4.97
C LEU A 17 17.79 11.57 5.35
N THR A 18 17.34 12.68 5.90
CA THR A 18 15.93 13.04 6.04
C THR A 18 15.51 13.85 4.83
N PRO A 19 14.83 13.25 3.85
CA PRO A 19 14.45 13.97 2.64
C PRO A 19 13.40 15.04 2.94
N CYS A 20 13.45 16.15 2.21
CA CYS A 20 12.48 17.25 2.35
C CYS A 20 12.32 17.75 3.80
N TYR A 21 13.44 17.81 4.54
CA TYR A 21 13.43 18.28 5.93
C TYR A 21 12.92 19.73 6.01
N SER A 22 12.08 19.98 6.98
CA SER A 22 11.57 21.31 7.31
C SER A 22 11.55 21.51 8.82
N SER A 23 12.33 22.47 9.32
CA SER A 23 12.37 22.79 10.75
C SER A 23 11.00 23.21 11.32
N ILE A 24 10.12 23.73 10.46
CA ILE A 24 8.77 24.15 10.82
C ILE A 24 7.80 22.96 10.81
N ALA A 25 7.82 22.15 9.74
CA ALA A 25 6.88 21.02 9.59
C ALA A 25 7.27 19.82 10.47
N ASP A 26 8.58 19.59 10.67
CA ASP A 26 9.10 18.51 11.52
C ASP A 26 9.26 18.94 12.99
N HIS A 27 8.27 19.68 13.49
CA HIS A 27 8.24 20.20 14.88
C HIS A 27 8.19 19.11 15.95
N PHE A 28 7.82 17.88 15.61
CA PHE A 28 7.83 16.71 16.48
C PHE A 28 9.24 16.21 16.81
N ILE A 29 10.25 16.60 16.02
CA ILE A 29 11.65 16.29 16.33
C ILE A 29 12.07 17.12 17.55
N ASN A 30 12.49 16.43 18.62
CA ASN A 30 12.97 17.08 19.83
C ASN A 30 14.15 18.02 19.50
N ASP A 31 14.11 19.25 19.99
CA ASP A 31 15.13 20.27 19.72
C ASP A 31 16.54 19.81 20.10
N ASN A 32 16.66 19.00 21.17
CA ASN A 32 17.96 18.42 21.56
C ASN A 32 18.51 17.39 20.57
N CYS A 33 17.66 16.86 19.66
CA CYS A 33 18.03 15.87 18.65
C CYS A 33 18.14 16.47 17.24
N ARG A 34 17.68 17.71 17.02
CA ARG A 34 17.69 18.33 15.67
C ARG A 34 19.08 18.39 15.05
N HIS A 35 20.11 18.58 15.83
CA HIS A 35 21.50 18.59 15.36
C HIS A 35 22.02 17.25 14.84
N LEU A 36 21.30 16.15 15.14
CA LEU A 36 21.60 14.79 14.65
C LEU A 36 20.95 14.50 13.31
N VAL A 37 19.96 15.31 12.90
CA VAL A 37 19.23 15.11 11.64
C VAL A 37 20.12 15.47 10.46
N ARG A 38 20.37 14.53 9.57
CA ARG A 38 21.09 14.78 8.31
C ARG A 38 20.10 15.21 7.24
N HIS A 39 20.31 16.36 6.63
CA HIS A 39 19.48 16.90 5.55
C HIS A 39 20.30 17.77 4.60
N ASP A 40 19.80 17.98 3.38
CA ASP A 40 20.44 18.78 2.33
C ASP A 40 20.02 20.26 2.36
N GLY A 41 19.52 20.73 3.50
CA GLY A 41 19.02 22.10 3.67
C GLY A 41 17.54 22.12 4.06
N GLU A 42 17.04 23.32 4.26
CA GLU A 42 15.63 23.57 4.60
C GLU A 42 14.77 23.41 3.35
N TYR A 43 13.69 22.61 3.44
CA TYR A 43 12.74 22.39 2.36
C TYR A 43 11.41 23.10 2.65
N THR A 44 10.89 23.86 1.71
CA THR A 44 9.59 24.52 1.82
C THR A 44 8.50 23.58 1.33
N ARG A 45 7.70 23.03 2.25
CA ARG A 45 6.57 22.16 1.91
C ARG A 45 5.36 22.97 1.47
N ILE A 46 4.90 22.72 0.24
CA ILE A 46 3.72 23.37 -0.34
C ILE A 46 2.63 22.33 -0.49
N TYR A 47 1.50 22.52 0.18
CA TYR A 47 0.34 21.65 0.07
C TYR A 47 -0.45 21.97 -1.21
N SER A 48 -0.04 21.32 -2.28
CA SER A 48 -0.70 21.26 -3.59
C SER A 48 -0.27 20.01 -4.32
N ALA A 49 -0.98 19.59 -5.35
CA ALA A 49 -0.61 18.42 -6.14
C ALA A 49 0.83 18.54 -6.72
N GLU A 50 1.19 19.73 -7.18
CA GLU A 50 2.53 20.01 -7.70
C GLU A 50 3.59 20.00 -6.58
N GLY A 51 3.32 20.64 -5.45
CA GLY A 51 4.25 20.69 -4.30
C GLY A 51 4.49 19.32 -3.69
N ILE A 52 3.44 18.49 -3.57
CA ILE A 52 3.57 17.10 -3.10
C ILE A 52 4.34 16.25 -4.12
N SER A 53 4.06 16.38 -5.42
CA SER A 53 4.82 15.71 -6.46
C SER A 53 6.29 16.15 -6.49
N ASP A 54 6.57 17.40 -6.14
CA ASP A 54 7.94 17.90 -5.99
C ASP A 54 8.68 17.24 -4.80
N MET A 55 8.01 17.11 -3.65
CA MET A 55 8.55 16.35 -2.51
C MET A 55 8.87 14.90 -2.91
N ILE A 56 7.96 14.24 -3.63
CA ILE A 56 8.15 12.87 -4.09
C ILE A 56 9.38 12.79 -5.03
N ARG A 57 9.50 13.68 -6.01
CA ARG A 57 10.65 13.74 -6.92
C ARG A 57 11.95 13.99 -6.18
N THR A 58 11.96 14.93 -5.24
CA THR A 58 13.12 15.26 -4.42
C THR A 58 13.59 14.05 -3.64
N ALA A 59 12.71 13.39 -2.90
CA ALA A 59 13.03 12.19 -2.14
C ALA A 59 13.56 11.06 -3.04
N ARG A 60 12.91 10.84 -4.18
CA ARG A 60 13.37 9.83 -5.16
C ARG A 60 14.75 10.12 -5.73
N SER A 61 15.08 11.38 -5.99
CA SER A 61 16.43 11.77 -6.45
C SER A 61 17.50 11.55 -5.38
N GLN A 62 17.10 11.46 -4.13
CA GLN A 62 17.94 11.18 -2.96
C GLN A 62 17.99 9.70 -2.58
N GLY A 63 17.42 8.80 -3.41
CA GLY A 63 17.46 7.35 -3.21
C GLY A 63 16.35 6.78 -2.35
N PHE A 64 15.17 7.39 -2.35
CA PHE A 64 14.00 6.89 -1.62
C PHE A 64 12.88 6.44 -2.56
N ILE A 65 12.08 5.44 -2.14
CA ILE A 65 10.73 5.20 -2.64
C ILE A 65 9.73 5.83 -1.68
N VAL A 66 8.57 6.28 -2.20
CA VAL A 66 7.63 7.11 -1.44
C VAL A 66 6.26 6.46 -1.42
N SER A 67 5.74 6.18 -0.22
CA SER A 67 4.37 5.70 0.01
C SER A 67 3.46 6.85 0.43
N TYR A 68 2.23 6.82 -0.07
CA TYR A 68 1.15 7.73 0.30
C TYR A 68 0.25 7.07 1.33
N ASN A 69 0.11 7.70 2.49
CA ASN A 69 -0.52 7.10 3.65
C ASN A 69 -1.97 7.55 3.81
N HIS A 70 -2.83 6.64 4.27
CA HIS A 70 -4.20 6.81 4.77
C HIS A 70 -5.00 7.99 4.17
N PRO A 71 -5.26 8.02 2.85
CA PRO A 71 -5.99 9.09 2.17
C PRO A 71 -7.32 9.50 2.82
N SER A 72 -8.12 8.53 3.28
CA SER A 72 -9.41 8.77 3.94
C SER A 72 -9.26 9.57 5.24
N TRP A 73 -8.29 9.23 6.08
CA TRP A 73 -7.99 9.99 7.30
C TRP A 73 -7.48 11.40 6.97
N SER A 74 -6.69 11.51 5.94
CA SER A 74 -6.11 12.77 5.45
C SER A 74 -7.15 13.74 4.89
N LEU A 75 -8.39 13.29 4.70
CA LEU A 75 -9.50 14.04 4.10
C LEU A 75 -9.19 14.47 2.66
N GLU A 76 -8.33 13.73 1.97
CA GLU A 76 -8.01 13.95 0.57
C GLU A 76 -9.01 13.23 -0.34
N ASP A 77 -9.31 13.84 -1.47
CA ASP A 77 -10.25 13.31 -2.44
C ASP A 77 -9.59 13.06 -3.82
N VAL A 78 -10.37 12.58 -4.77
CA VAL A 78 -9.89 12.22 -6.10
C VAL A 78 -9.15 13.36 -6.83
N ARG A 79 -9.46 14.62 -6.53
CA ARG A 79 -8.79 15.78 -7.13
C ARG A 79 -7.41 16.02 -6.55
N ASP A 80 -7.18 15.57 -5.31
CA ASP A 80 -5.90 15.69 -4.64
C ASP A 80 -4.95 14.59 -5.15
N TYR A 81 -5.26 13.33 -4.84
CA TYR A 81 -4.31 12.22 -5.04
C TYR A 81 -4.11 11.82 -6.52
N LEU A 82 -5.03 12.09 -7.42
CA LEU A 82 -4.76 11.88 -8.84
C LEU A 82 -3.71 12.85 -9.41
N GLY A 83 -3.49 13.97 -8.73
CA GLY A 83 -2.42 14.92 -9.09
C GLY A 83 -1.02 14.52 -8.60
N TYR A 84 -0.89 13.52 -7.74
CA TYR A 84 0.40 13.12 -7.18
C TYR A 84 1.17 12.18 -8.11
N ASP A 85 2.41 12.54 -8.46
CA ASP A 85 3.25 11.79 -9.39
C ASP A 85 4.48 11.19 -8.73
N GLY A 86 4.83 9.97 -9.14
CA GLY A 86 6.05 9.28 -8.72
C GLY A 86 5.91 8.50 -7.42
N LEU A 87 4.72 8.33 -6.89
CA LEU A 87 4.45 7.44 -5.75
C LEU A 87 4.83 5.99 -6.07
N PHE A 88 5.41 5.31 -5.10
CA PHE A 88 5.67 3.88 -5.12
C PHE A 88 4.41 3.09 -4.76
N ALA A 89 3.75 3.48 -3.66
CA ALA A 89 2.58 2.79 -3.14
C ALA A 89 1.58 3.75 -2.48
N VAL A 90 0.35 3.26 -2.32
CA VAL A 90 -0.68 3.86 -1.45
C VAL A 90 -1.10 2.86 -0.39
N GLU A 91 -1.34 3.31 0.82
CA GLU A 91 -1.96 2.49 1.85
C GLU A 91 -3.41 2.18 1.46
N ILE A 92 -3.68 0.90 1.15
CA ILE A 92 -5.03 0.40 0.88
C ILE A 92 -5.78 0.16 2.20
N TYR A 93 -5.03 -0.06 3.28
CA TYR A 93 -5.55 -0.27 4.63
C TYR A 93 -4.56 0.27 5.66
N ASN A 94 -5.08 1.07 6.60
CA ASN A 94 -4.36 1.58 7.75
C ASN A 94 -5.16 1.24 9.01
N HIS A 95 -4.57 0.39 9.89
CA HIS A 95 -5.32 -0.19 11.00
C HIS A 95 -5.73 0.86 12.04
N SER A 96 -4.83 1.75 12.43
CA SER A 96 -5.13 2.83 13.40
C SER A 96 -6.25 3.75 12.90
N CYS A 97 -6.25 4.07 11.61
CA CYS A 97 -7.30 4.89 11.01
C CYS A 97 -8.65 4.17 11.00
N VAL A 98 -8.69 2.87 10.63
CA VAL A 98 -9.92 2.08 10.66
C VAL A 98 -10.44 1.91 12.08
N MET A 99 -9.58 1.67 13.08
CA MET A 99 -9.96 1.63 14.49
C MET A 99 -10.50 2.97 15.00
N SER A 100 -10.09 4.08 14.39
CA SER A 100 -10.60 5.42 14.66
C SER A 100 -11.88 5.77 13.89
N GLY A 101 -12.46 4.82 13.12
CA GLY A 101 -13.72 4.96 12.40
C GLY A 101 -13.61 5.50 10.97
N HIS A 102 -12.41 5.57 10.41
CA HIS A 102 -12.20 5.89 8.99
C HIS A 102 -12.37 4.66 8.10
N ASN A 103 -12.64 4.88 6.82
CA ASN A 103 -12.73 3.79 5.84
C ASN A 103 -11.32 3.29 5.45
N ASP A 104 -11.26 2.05 4.92
CA ASP A 104 -10.12 1.62 4.11
C ASP A 104 -10.06 2.42 2.79
N ASP A 105 -8.90 2.38 2.14
CA ASP A 105 -8.61 3.16 0.94
C ASP A 105 -8.56 2.31 -0.35
N GLU A 106 -9.26 1.15 -0.39
CA GLU A 106 -9.34 0.29 -1.57
C GLU A 106 -9.85 1.07 -2.80
N ALA A 107 -10.80 1.98 -2.61
CA ALA A 107 -11.33 2.82 -3.68
C ALA A 107 -10.27 3.79 -4.23
N VAL A 108 -9.41 4.34 -3.37
CA VAL A 108 -8.30 5.22 -3.79
C VAL A 108 -7.32 4.49 -4.69
N PHE A 109 -6.91 3.28 -4.30
CA PHE A 109 -6.06 2.43 -5.12
C PHE A 109 -6.66 2.17 -6.49
N ASP A 110 -7.95 1.78 -6.56
CA ASP A 110 -8.66 1.57 -7.83
C ASP A 110 -8.78 2.86 -8.67
N HIS A 111 -8.95 4.03 -8.05
CA HIS A 111 -8.98 5.31 -8.76
C HIS A 111 -7.62 5.61 -9.42
N MET A 112 -6.53 5.43 -8.68
CA MET A 112 -5.18 5.66 -9.17
C MET A 112 -4.84 4.71 -10.32
N LEU A 113 -5.15 3.42 -10.20
CA LEU A 113 -4.94 2.44 -11.26
C LEU A 113 -5.72 2.78 -12.54
N ARG A 114 -7.01 3.14 -12.42
CA ARG A 114 -7.84 3.54 -13.57
C ARG A 114 -7.39 4.86 -14.21
N ALA A 115 -6.74 5.72 -13.45
CA ALA A 115 -6.10 6.93 -13.98
C ALA A 115 -4.75 6.65 -14.68
N GLY A 116 -4.34 5.38 -14.79
CA GLY A 116 -3.11 4.96 -15.45
C GLY A 116 -1.85 5.09 -14.59
N LYS A 117 -1.99 5.29 -13.27
CA LYS A 117 -0.83 5.34 -12.38
C LYS A 117 -0.27 3.95 -12.15
N ARG A 118 1.05 3.82 -12.27
CA ARG A 118 1.79 2.61 -11.85
C ARG A 118 2.10 2.76 -10.37
N ILE A 119 1.30 2.12 -9.54
CA ILE A 119 1.38 2.23 -8.09
C ILE A 119 1.06 0.88 -7.46
N PHE A 120 1.70 0.56 -6.34
CA PHE A 120 1.41 -0.61 -5.52
C PHE A 120 0.47 -0.26 -4.37
N CYS A 121 -0.04 -1.29 -3.67
CA CYS A 121 -0.81 -1.10 -2.45
C CYS A 121 -0.12 -1.74 -1.25
N THR A 122 -0.17 -1.06 -0.12
CA THR A 122 0.35 -1.54 1.16
C THR A 122 -0.77 -1.57 2.21
N ALA A 123 -0.61 -2.41 3.23
CA ALA A 123 -1.37 -2.32 4.48
C ALA A 123 -0.39 -2.11 5.62
N CYS A 124 -0.79 -1.37 6.63
CA CYS A 124 0.03 -1.08 7.79
C CYS A 124 -0.82 -0.91 9.06
N ASP A 125 -0.16 -0.91 10.20
CA ASP A 125 -0.77 -0.64 11.49
C ASP A 125 -0.90 0.85 11.78
N ASP A 126 0.11 1.65 11.40
CA ASP A 126 0.24 3.04 11.85
C ASP A 126 0.12 3.13 13.39
N CYS A 127 0.80 2.17 14.05
CA CYS A 127 0.69 1.98 15.48
C CYS A 127 1.25 3.18 16.25
N HIS A 128 0.46 3.67 17.20
CA HIS A 128 0.84 4.78 18.08
C HIS A 128 1.15 4.33 19.50
N ASP A 129 1.09 3.01 19.77
CA ASP A 129 1.41 2.40 21.07
C ASP A 129 0.64 3.03 22.25
N ARG A 130 -0.64 3.40 21.99
CA ARG A 130 -1.50 4.07 22.98
C ARG A 130 -2.25 3.11 23.89
N HIS A 131 -2.33 1.84 23.51
CA HIS A 131 -3.11 0.80 24.18
C HIS A 131 -2.30 -0.49 24.28
N ASP A 132 -2.49 -1.24 25.35
CA ASP A 132 -1.88 -2.56 25.48
C ASP A 132 -2.52 -3.58 24.50
N PHE A 133 -1.84 -4.71 24.27
CA PHE A 133 -2.27 -5.72 23.29
C PHE A 133 -3.60 -6.41 23.64
N THR A 134 -4.10 -6.28 24.86
CA THR A 134 -5.39 -6.86 25.28
C THR A 134 -6.55 -5.89 25.11
N SER A 135 -6.27 -4.65 24.82
CA SER A 135 -7.28 -3.60 24.62
C SER A 135 -8.04 -3.83 23.30
N PRO A 136 -9.36 -3.65 23.27
CA PRO A 136 -10.12 -3.64 22.01
C PRO A 136 -9.77 -2.44 21.11
N TYR A 137 -9.02 -1.47 21.62
CA TYR A 137 -8.52 -0.31 20.86
C TYR A 137 -7.05 -0.44 20.49
N ASN A 138 -6.46 -1.64 20.65
CA ASN A 138 -5.10 -1.90 20.20
C ASN A 138 -4.99 -1.68 18.69
N ASP A 139 -4.00 -0.89 18.29
CA ASP A 139 -3.73 -0.52 16.90
C ASP A 139 -2.53 -1.28 16.29
N SER A 140 -2.13 -2.42 16.89
CA SER A 140 -1.05 -3.27 16.40
C SER A 140 -1.57 -4.57 15.81
N PHE A 141 -0.85 -5.13 14.83
CA PHE A 141 -1.11 -6.42 14.20
C PHE A 141 -2.42 -6.49 13.38
N GLY A 142 -2.94 -5.36 12.92
CA GLY A 142 -4.15 -5.31 12.12
C GLY A 142 -3.92 -5.20 10.62
N GLY A 143 -2.74 -4.75 10.18
CA GLY A 143 -2.36 -4.61 8.77
C GLY A 143 -0.87 -4.77 8.52
N TRP A 144 -0.49 -5.49 7.45
CA TRP A 144 0.91 -5.73 7.09
C TRP A 144 1.09 -6.00 5.60
N VAL A 145 2.34 -6.01 5.15
CA VAL A 145 2.74 -6.54 3.84
C VAL A 145 3.47 -7.86 4.01
N CYS A 146 3.22 -8.80 3.09
CA CYS A 146 3.97 -10.04 2.98
C CYS A 146 4.86 -9.94 1.74
N ILE A 147 6.18 -9.93 1.96
CA ILE A 147 7.18 -9.72 0.92
C ILE A 147 7.73 -11.06 0.46
N ASN A 148 7.72 -11.30 -0.86
CA ASN A 148 8.34 -12.45 -1.48
C ASN A 148 9.78 -12.12 -1.88
N ALA A 149 10.69 -12.14 -0.93
CA ALA A 149 12.13 -11.93 -1.11
C ALA A 149 12.89 -13.26 -1.12
N THR A 150 14.03 -13.32 -1.78
CA THR A 150 14.87 -14.54 -1.86
C THR A 150 15.58 -14.85 -0.56
N ASP A 151 15.87 -13.80 0.22
CA ASP A 151 16.51 -13.92 1.54
C ASP A 151 16.18 -12.71 2.43
N LEU A 152 16.51 -12.78 3.72
CA LEU A 152 16.26 -11.74 4.70
C LEU A 152 17.42 -10.73 4.77
N THR A 153 17.72 -10.09 3.64
CA THR A 153 18.67 -8.99 3.55
C THR A 153 17.95 -7.71 3.14
N TYR A 154 18.54 -6.56 3.46
CA TYR A 154 17.97 -5.26 3.08
C TYR A 154 17.77 -5.16 1.58
N ASP A 155 18.80 -5.50 0.80
CA ASP A 155 18.78 -5.40 -0.65
C ASP A 155 17.70 -6.30 -1.28
N SER A 156 17.59 -7.56 -0.79
CA SER A 156 16.57 -8.48 -1.29
C SER A 156 15.15 -8.00 -0.99
N ILE A 157 14.93 -7.45 0.21
CA ILE A 157 13.63 -6.89 0.61
C ILE A 157 13.30 -5.67 -0.23
N MET A 158 14.24 -4.73 -0.40
CA MET A 158 14.00 -3.51 -1.16
C MET A 158 13.82 -3.79 -2.66
N SER A 159 14.54 -4.77 -3.23
CA SER A 159 14.31 -5.22 -4.59
C SER A 159 12.91 -5.82 -4.76
N ALA A 160 12.49 -6.71 -3.86
CA ALA A 160 11.15 -7.29 -3.90
C ALA A 160 10.04 -6.23 -3.80
N LEU A 161 10.23 -5.21 -2.96
CA LEU A 161 9.31 -4.08 -2.88
C LEU A 161 9.25 -3.29 -4.20
N GLN A 162 10.41 -2.93 -4.77
CA GLN A 162 10.47 -2.17 -6.04
C GLN A 162 9.81 -2.92 -7.20
N ASP A 163 9.91 -4.25 -7.21
CA ASP A 163 9.36 -5.13 -8.24
C ASP A 163 7.87 -5.47 -8.00
N GLY A 164 7.26 -5.02 -6.88
CA GLY A 164 5.89 -5.36 -6.52
C GLY A 164 5.71 -6.80 -6.06
N ASN A 165 6.78 -7.50 -5.69
CA ASN A 165 6.78 -8.89 -5.22
C ASN A 165 6.32 -8.98 -3.76
N PHE A 166 5.15 -8.45 -3.47
CA PHE A 166 4.52 -8.48 -2.15
C PHE A 166 3.00 -8.33 -2.29
N TYR A 167 2.29 -8.63 -1.22
CA TYR A 167 0.86 -8.37 -1.11
C TYR A 167 0.54 -7.72 0.23
N ALA A 168 -0.58 -7.00 0.30
CA ALA A 168 -1.11 -6.39 1.51
C ALA A 168 -2.11 -7.34 2.19
N SER A 169 -2.12 -7.41 3.51
CA SER A 169 -3.06 -8.26 4.25
C SER A 169 -3.48 -7.66 5.58
N THR A 170 -4.68 -8.02 6.00
CA THR A 170 -5.23 -7.81 7.34
C THR A 170 -5.58 -9.15 8.03
N GLY A 171 -5.25 -10.29 7.41
CA GLY A 171 -5.56 -11.62 7.93
C GLY A 171 -5.17 -12.75 6.98
N PRO A 172 -5.85 -12.92 5.84
CA PRO A 172 -5.62 -14.03 4.92
C PRO A 172 -4.21 -14.07 4.36
N ALA A 173 -3.67 -15.28 4.15
CA ALA A 173 -2.41 -15.49 3.45
C ALA A 173 -2.65 -15.82 1.97
N ILE A 174 -1.82 -15.29 1.09
CA ILE A 174 -1.70 -15.68 -0.31
C ILE A 174 -0.44 -16.55 -0.43
N HIS A 175 -0.61 -17.83 -0.75
CA HIS A 175 0.50 -18.78 -0.84
C HIS A 175 1.14 -18.81 -2.21
N SER A 176 0.36 -18.61 -3.27
CA SER A 176 0.87 -18.48 -4.63
C SER A 176 -0.11 -17.76 -5.54
N LEU A 177 0.45 -17.10 -6.53
CA LEU A 177 -0.27 -16.51 -7.66
C LEU A 177 0.50 -16.87 -8.92
N VAL A 178 -0.13 -17.61 -9.82
CA VAL A 178 0.52 -18.11 -11.05
C VAL A 178 -0.34 -17.73 -12.25
N ARG A 179 0.26 -17.04 -13.22
CA ARG A 179 -0.35 -16.80 -14.52
C ARG A 179 0.19 -17.84 -15.50
N ASP A 180 -0.74 -18.51 -16.21
CA ASP A 180 -0.46 -19.42 -17.33
C ASP A 180 -1.32 -19.00 -18.51
N GLY A 181 -0.71 -18.35 -19.49
CA GLY A 181 -1.41 -17.74 -20.60
C GLY A 181 -2.51 -16.79 -20.16
N ASN A 182 -3.74 -17.12 -20.52
CA ASN A 182 -4.93 -16.33 -20.19
C ASN A 182 -5.65 -16.81 -18.91
N GLN A 183 -4.98 -17.55 -18.06
CA GLN A 183 -5.52 -17.94 -16.77
C GLN A 183 -4.61 -17.49 -15.63
N VAL A 184 -5.23 -17.13 -14.50
CA VAL A 184 -4.54 -16.89 -13.24
C VAL A 184 -5.11 -17.79 -12.15
N THR A 185 -4.22 -18.53 -11.51
CA THR A 185 -4.52 -19.39 -10.35
C THR A 185 -3.97 -18.76 -9.10
N ILE A 186 -4.81 -18.61 -8.07
CA ILE A 186 -4.41 -18.15 -6.74
C ILE A 186 -4.64 -19.26 -5.71
N ARG A 187 -3.69 -19.45 -4.79
CA ARG A 187 -3.83 -20.29 -3.59
C ARG A 187 -3.69 -19.46 -2.34
N THR A 188 -4.58 -19.70 -1.37
CA THR A 188 -4.69 -18.88 -0.17
C THR A 188 -4.87 -19.74 1.08
N SER A 189 -4.74 -19.13 2.26
CA SER A 189 -5.36 -19.68 3.47
C SER A 189 -6.86 -19.84 3.28
N PRO A 190 -7.57 -20.66 4.11
CA PRO A 190 -9.01 -20.77 4.02
C PRO A 190 -9.69 -19.40 4.03
N CYS A 191 -10.57 -19.15 3.06
CA CYS A 191 -11.27 -17.88 2.89
C CYS A 191 -12.70 -18.09 2.42
N ARG A 192 -13.53 -17.08 2.64
CA ARG A 192 -14.91 -17.05 2.22
C ARG A 192 -15.07 -16.71 0.75
N SER A 193 -14.27 -15.78 0.25
CA SER A 193 -14.37 -15.34 -1.13
C SER A 193 -13.05 -14.89 -1.72
N ILE A 194 -12.91 -15.07 -3.05
CA ILE A 194 -11.83 -14.53 -3.84
C ILE A 194 -12.45 -13.74 -4.99
N GLN A 195 -12.09 -12.46 -5.10
CA GLN A 195 -12.61 -11.56 -6.13
C GLN A 195 -11.54 -11.24 -7.16
N TYR A 196 -11.90 -11.38 -8.43
CA TYR A 196 -11.12 -10.88 -9.57
C TYR A 196 -11.65 -9.49 -9.95
N ILE A 197 -10.79 -8.49 -9.92
CA ILE A 197 -11.10 -7.06 -10.11
C ILE A 197 -10.27 -6.55 -11.27
N THR A 198 -10.90 -5.80 -12.20
CA THR A 198 -10.26 -5.28 -13.41
C THR A 198 -10.38 -3.76 -13.51
N ALA A 199 -9.72 -3.17 -14.49
CA ALA A 199 -9.87 -1.74 -14.82
C ALA A 199 -11.33 -1.36 -15.13
N GLY A 200 -12.08 -2.29 -15.73
CA GLY A 200 -13.46 -2.10 -16.15
C GLY A 200 -14.49 -2.54 -15.10
N ARG A 201 -15.70 -2.79 -15.59
CA ARG A 201 -16.83 -3.24 -14.76
C ARG A 201 -16.82 -4.74 -14.49
N ARG A 202 -15.96 -5.49 -15.18
CA ARG A 202 -15.87 -6.93 -14.99
C ARG A 202 -15.27 -7.23 -13.62
N LYS A 203 -16.10 -7.80 -12.77
CA LYS A 203 -15.70 -8.38 -11.48
C LYS A 203 -16.30 -9.78 -11.40
N LYS A 204 -15.51 -10.74 -10.94
CA LYS A 204 -15.97 -12.14 -10.80
C LYS A 204 -15.60 -12.64 -9.42
N PRO A 205 -16.51 -12.59 -8.44
CA PRO A 205 -16.28 -13.24 -7.16
C PRO A 205 -16.50 -14.75 -7.30
N ILE A 206 -15.64 -15.54 -6.65
CA ILE A 206 -15.90 -16.92 -6.28
C ILE A 206 -16.15 -16.93 -4.79
N ILE A 207 -17.29 -17.44 -4.36
CA ILE A 207 -17.74 -17.42 -2.97
C ILE A 207 -17.94 -18.88 -2.53
N ALA A 208 -17.41 -19.25 -1.37
CA ALA A 208 -17.61 -20.55 -0.79
C ALA A 208 -19.09 -20.77 -0.43
N PRO A 209 -19.62 -21.99 -0.59
CA PRO A 209 -20.90 -22.34 0.00
C PRO A 209 -20.91 -22.09 1.51
N GLN A 210 -22.10 -21.94 2.08
CA GLN A 210 -22.25 -21.70 3.52
C GLN A 210 -21.63 -22.85 4.33
N GLY A 211 -20.72 -22.51 5.24
CA GLY A 211 -20.01 -23.46 6.10
C GLY A 211 -18.80 -24.13 5.45
N GLU A 212 -18.46 -23.74 4.22
CA GLU A 212 -17.26 -24.17 3.50
C GLU A 212 -16.28 -23.01 3.30
N SER A 213 -15.06 -23.32 2.91
CA SER A 213 -14.03 -22.33 2.58
C SER A 213 -13.34 -22.67 1.26
N LEU A 214 -12.82 -21.64 0.62
CA LEU A 214 -11.97 -21.72 -0.56
C LEU A 214 -10.50 -21.69 -0.13
N THR A 215 -9.65 -22.42 -0.85
CA THR A 215 -8.21 -22.34 -0.72
C THR A 215 -7.53 -22.12 -2.08
N GLU A 216 -8.30 -22.19 -3.15
CA GLU A 216 -7.84 -22.00 -4.52
C GLU A 216 -8.95 -21.41 -5.38
N ALA A 217 -8.56 -20.58 -6.37
CA ALA A 217 -9.46 -20.12 -7.42
C ALA A 217 -8.70 -19.93 -8.72
N VAL A 218 -9.42 -20.13 -9.85
CA VAL A 218 -8.91 -19.90 -11.20
C VAL A 218 -9.80 -18.89 -11.91
N PHE A 219 -9.18 -17.90 -12.54
CA PHE A 219 -9.86 -16.86 -13.30
C PHE A 219 -9.29 -16.75 -14.71
N ASP A 220 -10.17 -16.50 -15.68
CA ASP A 220 -9.76 -16.20 -17.04
C ASP A 220 -9.41 -14.71 -17.17
N ILE A 221 -8.26 -14.42 -17.73
CA ILE A 221 -7.81 -13.07 -18.09
C ILE A 221 -8.33 -12.77 -19.49
N ARG A 222 -8.80 -11.54 -19.73
CA ARG A 222 -9.25 -11.06 -21.05
C ARG A 222 -8.45 -9.84 -21.47
N ASP A 223 -8.16 -9.71 -22.74
CA ASP A 223 -7.45 -8.54 -23.30
C ASP A 223 -8.14 -7.20 -22.95
N THR A 224 -9.47 -7.23 -22.73
CA THR A 224 -10.25 -6.04 -22.35
C THR A 224 -10.19 -5.70 -20.87
N ASP A 225 -9.50 -6.48 -20.04
CA ASP A 225 -9.43 -6.25 -18.58
C ASP A 225 -8.52 -5.06 -18.22
N GLY A 226 -7.57 -4.71 -19.12
CA GLY A 226 -6.55 -3.67 -18.90
C GLY A 226 -5.54 -4.06 -17.85
N TYR A 227 -5.98 -4.22 -16.61
CA TYR A 227 -5.26 -4.87 -15.53
C TYR A 227 -6.18 -5.80 -14.74
N PHE A 228 -5.60 -6.68 -13.95
CA PHE A 228 -6.33 -7.42 -12.91
C PHE A 228 -5.61 -7.34 -11.56
N ARG A 229 -6.37 -7.45 -10.50
CA ARG A 229 -5.91 -7.69 -9.13
C ARG A 229 -6.88 -8.62 -8.41
N LEU A 230 -6.43 -9.27 -7.35
CA LEU A 230 -7.26 -10.19 -6.58
C LEU A 230 -7.44 -9.66 -5.14
N ARG A 231 -8.64 -9.86 -4.60
CA ARG A 231 -8.95 -9.62 -3.21
C ARG A 231 -9.47 -10.92 -2.59
N VAL A 232 -8.83 -11.34 -1.53
CA VAL A 232 -9.22 -12.48 -0.71
C VAL A 232 -9.92 -11.97 0.54
N GLU A 233 -11.03 -12.58 0.95
CA GLU A 233 -11.75 -12.21 2.17
C GLU A 233 -12.08 -13.48 2.98
N ASP A 234 -11.71 -13.50 4.26
CA ASP A 234 -12.01 -14.58 5.17
C ASP A 234 -13.40 -14.45 5.82
N ASP A 235 -13.77 -15.41 6.67
CA ASP A 235 -15.07 -15.42 7.35
C ASP A 235 -15.20 -14.32 8.43
N CYS A 236 -14.09 -13.71 8.85
CA CYS A 236 -14.06 -12.59 9.78
C CYS A 236 -14.12 -11.23 9.06
N GLY A 237 -14.19 -11.21 7.71
CA GLY A 237 -14.14 -9.99 6.90
C GLY A 237 -12.76 -9.38 6.77
N LYS A 238 -11.70 -10.09 7.20
CA LYS A 238 -10.32 -9.69 6.98
C LYS A 238 -9.94 -9.94 5.52
N ARG A 239 -9.05 -9.12 4.98
CA ARG A 239 -8.75 -9.11 3.54
C ARG A 239 -7.26 -9.21 3.25
N ALA A 240 -6.95 -9.83 2.11
CA ALA A 240 -5.65 -9.72 1.46
C ALA A 240 -5.82 -9.20 0.03
N TYR A 241 -4.86 -8.40 -0.43
CA TYR A 241 -4.91 -7.71 -1.70
C TYR A 241 -3.62 -7.95 -2.47
N THR A 242 -3.73 -8.51 -3.68
CA THR A 242 -2.57 -8.56 -4.57
C THR A 242 -2.29 -7.18 -5.14
N GLN A 243 -1.11 -7.01 -5.70
CA GLN A 243 -0.83 -5.90 -6.60
C GLN A 243 -1.69 -6.00 -7.87
N ALA A 244 -1.72 -4.92 -8.66
CA ALA A 244 -2.35 -4.94 -9.98
C ALA A 244 -1.33 -5.37 -11.04
N TYR A 245 -1.77 -6.28 -11.92
CA TYR A 245 -0.95 -6.84 -13.01
C TYR A 245 -1.54 -6.40 -14.34
N ALA A 246 -0.74 -5.77 -15.18
CA ALA A 246 -1.15 -5.42 -16.54
C ALA A 246 -1.42 -6.70 -17.36
N VAL A 247 -2.42 -6.62 -18.23
CA VAL A 247 -2.77 -7.77 -19.08
C VAL A 247 -1.75 -7.93 -20.23
N ASP A 248 -1.25 -6.81 -20.76
CA ASP A 248 -0.34 -6.76 -21.91
C ASP A 248 1.13 -7.09 -21.57
N GLU A 249 1.47 -7.21 -20.30
CA GLU A 249 2.82 -7.54 -19.81
C GLU A 249 2.97 -9.06 -19.54
N GLY A 250 2.57 -9.91 -20.51
CA GLY A 250 2.64 -11.37 -20.44
C GLY A 250 3.66 -11.97 -21.41
#